data_d61ec4e311c16e90ecc50ac59b1f3435
#
_entry.id   d61ec4e311c16e90ecc50ac59b1f3435
#
_cell.length_a   1.000
_cell.length_b   1.000
_cell.length_c   1.000
_cell.angle_alpha   90.00
_cell.angle_beta   90.00
_cell.angle_gamma   90.00
#
_symmetry.space_group_name_H-M   'P 1'
#
loop_
_entity.id
_entity.type
_entity.pdbx_description
1 polymer ?
#
loop_
_entity_poly.entity_id
_entity_poly.type
_entity_poly.pdbx_seq_one_letter_code
_entity_poly.pdbx_strand_id
1 'polypeptide(L)'
;QWIFGGTASYSTHSNDTYRFLVVEGIESKGYTFKVSPMIAYAFRDNMALGGRFIYSRSLLKLDKADLNLGGEDSDLNFELNDCYSLQQSYSVAMIWRQYIPLGRNKRFALFNEMQLSGGGTQARFAKDSPVKGTYQTGYTFSLGISPGIIAFATNNMAVEVNVGVMGISYSHTKQV
;
A
#
# COMPACT_ATOMS: atom_id res chain seq x y z
N GLN A 1 -1.80 -7.01 -28.84
CA GLN A 1 -2.66 -5.89 -28.39
C GLN A 1 -2.08 -5.28 -27.11
N TRP A 2 -2.01 -3.94 -27.06
CA TRP A 2 -1.57 -3.24 -25.87
C TRP A 2 -2.72 -3.07 -24.89
N ILE A 3 -2.41 -3.24 -23.61
CA ILE A 3 -3.32 -3.05 -22.49
C ILE A 3 -2.74 -1.97 -21.59
N PHE A 4 -3.52 -0.92 -21.36
CA PHE A 4 -3.19 0.15 -20.43
C PHE A 4 -4.18 0.09 -19.27
N GLY A 5 -3.68 0.11 -18.08
CA GLY A 5 -4.50 0.05 -16.88
C GLY A 5 -3.84 0.75 -15.72
N GLY A 6 -4.53 0.76 -14.61
CA GLY A 6 -3.99 1.30 -13.38
C GLY A 6 -5.03 1.38 -12.29
N THR A 7 -4.56 1.53 -11.08
CA THR A 7 -5.40 1.77 -9.91
C THR A 7 -4.91 3.01 -9.18
N ALA A 8 -5.84 3.77 -8.65
CA ALA A 8 -5.57 4.87 -7.75
C ALA A 8 -6.44 4.70 -6.51
N SER A 9 -5.86 4.85 -5.34
CA SER A 9 -6.59 4.81 -4.09
C SER A 9 -6.14 5.98 -3.20
N TYR A 10 -7.12 6.57 -2.54
CA TYR A 10 -6.92 7.60 -1.55
C TYR A 10 -7.72 7.23 -0.31
N SER A 11 -7.06 7.17 0.82
CA SER A 11 -7.68 6.86 2.09
C SER A 11 -7.25 7.87 3.13
N THR A 12 -8.23 8.40 3.86
CA THR A 12 -8.00 9.26 5.01
C THR A 12 -8.38 8.51 6.27
N HIS A 13 -7.54 8.59 7.29
CA HIS A 13 -7.82 8.07 8.60
C HIS A 13 -7.83 9.25 9.57
N SER A 14 -8.98 9.51 10.16
CA SER A 14 -9.11 10.40 11.31
C SER A 14 -9.78 9.61 12.43
N ASN A 15 -9.05 9.38 13.51
CA ASN A 15 -9.59 8.73 14.69
C ASN A 15 -9.60 9.74 15.82
N ASP A 16 -10.79 10.16 16.21
CA ASP A 16 -10.96 11.17 17.25
C ASP A 16 -10.88 10.59 18.67
N THR A 17 -10.98 9.28 18.86
CA THR A 17 -10.86 8.69 20.19
C THR A 17 -10.65 7.17 20.10
N TYR A 18 -9.46 6.67 20.32
CA TYR A 18 -9.23 5.27 20.65
C TYR A 18 -9.14 5.10 22.17
N ARG A 19 -10.08 4.37 22.76
CA ARG A 19 -9.91 3.76 24.09
C ARG A 19 -9.33 2.37 23.90
N PHE A 20 -8.04 2.26 23.94
CA PHE A 20 -7.39 0.98 24.17
C PHE A 20 -6.98 0.94 25.64
N LEU A 21 -7.12 -0.20 26.28
CA LEU A 21 -7.12 -0.50 27.71
C LEU A 21 -6.13 0.28 28.64
N VAL A 22 -5.20 1.05 28.09
CA VAL A 22 -4.14 1.77 28.84
C VAL A 22 -3.85 3.18 28.30
N VAL A 23 -4.40 3.58 27.13
CA VAL A 23 -4.07 4.87 26.51
C VAL A 23 -5.35 5.61 26.16
N GLU A 24 -5.60 6.72 26.86
CA GLU A 24 -6.71 7.64 26.58
C GLU A 24 -6.20 8.82 25.73
N GLY A 25 -6.93 9.16 24.67
CA GLY A 25 -6.73 10.43 23.98
C GLY A 25 -5.67 10.48 22.88
N ILE A 26 -5.53 9.42 22.05
CA ILE A 26 -4.68 9.51 20.86
C ILE A 26 -5.49 10.13 19.73
N GLU A 27 -5.17 11.36 19.36
CA GLU A 27 -5.64 11.97 18.12
C GLU A 27 -4.63 11.68 17.01
N SER A 28 -5.03 10.88 16.04
CA SER A 28 -4.21 10.59 14.86
C SER A 28 -4.93 11.02 13.59
N LYS A 29 -4.26 11.81 12.77
CA LYS A 29 -4.72 12.19 11.43
C LYS A 29 -3.72 11.70 10.41
N GLY A 30 -4.20 11.06 9.37
CA GLY A 30 -3.34 10.56 8.33
C GLY A 30 -4.03 10.41 7.00
N TYR A 31 -3.25 10.37 5.93
CA TYR A 31 -3.73 10.00 4.61
C TYR A 31 -2.76 9.02 3.95
N THR A 32 -3.31 8.18 3.12
CA THR A 32 -2.54 7.28 2.26
C THR A 32 -3.01 7.48 0.82
N PHE A 33 -2.06 7.81 -0.03
CA PHE A 33 -2.26 7.94 -1.47
C PHE A 33 -1.44 6.86 -2.16
N LYS A 34 -2.08 6.10 -3.05
CA LYS A 34 -1.43 5.05 -3.84
C LYS A 34 -1.87 5.16 -5.28
N VAL A 35 -0.92 5.12 -6.19
CA VAL A 35 -1.13 5.10 -7.63
C VAL A 35 -0.32 3.98 -8.24
N SER A 36 -0.91 3.28 -9.19
CA SER A 36 -0.30 2.08 -9.76
C SER A 36 -0.65 1.94 -11.26
N PRO A 37 -0.01 2.74 -12.14
CA PRO A 37 -0.15 2.57 -13.57
C PRO A 37 0.45 1.24 -14.04
N MET A 38 -0.17 0.66 -15.06
CA MET A 38 0.21 -0.62 -15.64
C MET A 38 0.19 -0.53 -17.17
N ILE A 39 1.15 -1.17 -17.79
CA ILE A 39 1.20 -1.39 -19.22
C ILE A 39 1.51 -2.87 -19.48
N ALA A 40 0.73 -3.50 -20.35
CA ALA A 40 0.94 -4.89 -20.71
C ALA A 40 0.70 -5.11 -22.22
N TYR A 41 1.32 -6.14 -22.73
CA TYR A 41 1.16 -6.57 -24.12
C TYR A 41 0.61 -7.99 -24.16
N ALA A 42 -0.57 -8.13 -24.78
CA ALA A 42 -1.16 -9.44 -25.03
C ALA A 42 -0.46 -10.08 -26.25
N PHE A 43 0.36 -11.08 -25.98
CA PHE A 43 1.12 -11.80 -27.00
C PHE A 43 0.40 -13.07 -27.50
N ARG A 44 -0.60 -13.54 -26.74
CA ARG A 44 -1.51 -14.62 -27.08
C ARG A 44 -2.94 -14.26 -26.67
N ASP A 45 -3.93 -14.97 -27.20
CA ASP A 45 -5.35 -14.68 -26.99
C ASP A 45 -5.77 -14.59 -25.51
N ASN A 46 -5.09 -15.31 -24.63
CA ASN A 46 -5.44 -15.35 -23.20
C ASN A 46 -4.24 -15.06 -22.28
N MET A 47 -3.17 -14.48 -22.84
CA MET A 47 -1.95 -14.21 -22.05
C MET A 47 -1.41 -12.82 -22.34
N ALA A 48 -1.05 -12.11 -21.29
CA ALA A 48 -0.39 -10.81 -21.37
C ALA A 48 0.83 -10.76 -20.45
N LEU A 49 1.85 -10.07 -20.92
CA LEU A 49 3.05 -9.77 -20.15
C LEU A 49 3.21 -8.26 -20.09
N GLY A 50 3.56 -7.74 -18.94
CA GLY A 50 3.68 -6.29 -18.78
C GLY A 50 4.46 -5.87 -17.56
N GLY A 51 4.38 -4.57 -17.29
CA GLY A 51 4.99 -3.94 -16.14
C GLY A 51 3.98 -3.06 -15.39
N ARG A 52 4.21 -2.92 -14.10
CA ARG A 52 3.44 -2.04 -13.22
C ARG A 52 4.40 -1.22 -12.40
N PHE A 53 4.16 0.07 -12.34
CA PHE A 53 4.84 0.97 -11.40
C PHE A 53 3.88 1.26 -10.24
N ILE A 54 4.37 1.14 -9.02
CA ILE A 54 3.57 1.37 -7.82
C ILE A 54 4.23 2.47 -7.01
N TYR A 55 3.49 3.55 -6.78
CA TYR A 55 3.90 4.62 -5.88
C TYR A 55 2.89 4.75 -4.75
N SER A 56 3.38 4.79 -3.54
CA SER A 56 2.56 4.99 -2.34
C SER A 56 3.19 6.03 -1.43
N ARG A 57 2.36 6.94 -0.93
CA ARG A 57 2.73 7.92 0.08
C ARG A 57 1.75 7.86 1.22
N SER A 58 2.26 7.66 2.41
CA SER A 58 1.49 7.68 3.65
C SER A 58 2.05 8.73 4.59
N LEU A 59 1.18 9.58 5.10
CA LEU A 59 1.48 10.56 6.14
C LEU A 59 0.63 10.23 7.35
N LEU A 60 1.29 10.05 8.48
CA LEU A 60 0.63 9.91 9.78
C LEU A 60 1.11 11.04 10.68
N LYS A 61 0.18 11.81 11.21
CA LYS A 61 0.40 12.83 12.24
C LYS A 61 -0.21 12.34 13.54
N LEU A 62 0.56 12.35 14.59
CA LEU A 62 0.13 12.10 15.96
C LEU A 62 0.18 13.44 16.69
N ASP A 63 -0.97 14.07 16.89
CA ASP A 63 -1.04 15.42 17.46
C ASP A 63 -0.83 15.41 18.99
N LYS A 64 -1.30 14.38 19.70
CA LYS A 64 -1.08 14.19 21.14
C LYS A 64 -1.25 12.72 21.52
N ALA A 65 -0.36 12.21 22.33
CA ALA A 65 -0.55 10.95 23.05
C ALA A 65 -0.13 11.16 24.51
N ASP A 66 -1.11 11.26 25.39
CA ASP A 66 -0.87 11.24 26.84
C ASP A 66 -0.77 9.79 27.30
N LEU A 67 0.46 9.32 27.45
CA LEU A 67 0.73 8.00 28.04
C LEU A 67 0.78 8.13 29.57
N ASN A 68 -0.34 7.88 30.20
CA ASN A 68 -0.42 7.80 31.66
C ASN A 68 -0.10 6.36 32.10
N LEU A 69 1.18 6.07 32.28
CA LEU A 69 1.73 4.76 32.69
C LEU A 69 1.96 4.66 34.21
N GLY A 70 1.04 5.14 35.02
CA GLY A 70 1.23 5.00 36.44
C GLY A 70 0.00 5.36 37.26
N GLY A 71 -0.27 4.56 38.28
CA GLY A 71 -1.19 4.93 39.33
C GLY A 71 -0.69 6.18 40.08
N GLU A 72 -1.51 6.77 40.91
CA GLU A 72 -1.50 8.09 41.56
C GLU A 72 -0.18 8.67 42.11
N ASP A 73 0.97 7.98 41.96
CA ASP A 73 2.26 8.41 42.58
C ASP A 73 3.48 8.35 41.64
N SER A 74 3.34 8.26 40.33
CA SER A 74 4.53 8.28 39.46
C SER A 74 4.51 9.45 38.47
N ASP A 75 5.41 10.40 38.67
CA ASP A 75 5.70 11.58 37.82
C ASP A 75 6.30 11.26 36.43
N LEU A 76 5.92 10.15 35.80
CA LEU A 76 6.39 9.80 34.49
C LEU A 76 5.33 10.16 33.41
N ASN A 77 5.11 11.46 33.24
CA ASN A 77 4.35 12.00 32.14
C ASN A 77 5.26 12.10 30.92
N PHE A 78 5.08 11.18 29.95
CA PHE A 78 5.68 11.32 28.65
C PHE A 78 4.69 12.03 27.72
N GLU A 79 4.85 13.34 27.57
CA GLU A 79 4.17 14.10 26.52
C GLU A 79 4.87 13.82 25.18
N LEU A 80 4.24 13.06 24.31
CA LEU A 80 4.62 12.93 22.92
C LEU A 80 3.85 13.97 22.10
N ASN A 81 4.43 15.14 21.95
CA ASN A 81 3.87 16.21 21.13
C ASN A 81 4.42 16.11 19.70
N ASP A 82 3.52 16.23 18.71
CA ASP A 82 3.79 16.40 17.28
C ASP A 82 4.80 15.41 16.66
N CYS A 83 4.43 14.14 16.58
CA CYS A 83 5.19 13.16 15.81
C CYS A 83 4.68 13.06 14.36
N TYR A 84 5.58 13.27 13.41
CA TYR A 84 5.31 13.07 11.98
C TYR A 84 5.97 11.79 11.51
N SER A 85 5.19 10.93 10.86
CA SER A 85 5.72 9.79 10.11
C SER A 85 5.34 9.94 8.65
N LEU A 86 6.32 10.18 7.80
CA LEU A 86 6.16 10.21 6.36
C LEU A 86 6.82 8.98 5.76
N GLN A 87 6.03 8.14 5.15
CA GLN A 87 6.50 6.96 4.43
C GLN A 87 6.21 7.11 2.94
N GLN A 88 7.24 6.91 2.14
CA GLN A 88 7.15 6.84 0.69
C GLN A 88 7.68 5.50 0.23
N SER A 89 6.95 4.86 -0.65
CA SER A 89 7.40 3.62 -1.28
C SER A 89 7.20 3.68 -2.79
N TYR A 90 8.16 3.14 -3.50
CA TYR A 90 8.14 2.98 -4.94
C TYR A 90 8.59 1.56 -5.28
N SER A 91 7.87 0.96 -6.19
CA SER A 91 8.23 -0.36 -6.68
C SER A 91 7.88 -0.52 -8.15
N VAL A 92 8.62 -1.39 -8.79
CA VAL A 92 8.38 -1.83 -10.16
C VAL A 92 8.08 -3.31 -10.12
N ALA A 93 7.04 -3.72 -10.83
CA ALA A 93 6.65 -5.10 -10.92
C ALA A 93 6.60 -5.55 -12.38
N MET A 94 7.10 -6.75 -12.62
CA MET A 94 6.81 -7.49 -13.83
C MET A 94 5.55 -8.31 -13.59
N ILE A 95 4.60 -8.24 -14.50
CA ILE A 95 3.33 -8.94 -14.40
C ILE A 95 3.14 -9.90 -15.56
N TRP A 96 2.68 -11.08 -15.25
CA TRP A 96 2.22 -12.06 -16.22
C TRP A 96 0.77 -12.43 -15.90
N ARG A 97 -0.11 -12.20 -16.86
CA ARG A 97 -1.55 -12.44 -16.75
C ARG A 97 -2.00 -13.56 -17.64
N GLN A 98 -2.86 -14.39 -17.09
CA GLN A 98 -3.58 -15.41 -17.83
C GLN A 98 -5.08 -15.15 -17.66
N TYR A 99 -5.80 -15.12 -18.76
CA TYR A 99 -7.24 -14.90 -18.80
C TYR A 99 -7.98 -16.19 -19.11
N ILE A 100 -9.07 -16.43 -18.40
CA ILE A 100 -9.98 -17.56 -18.58
C ILE A 100 -11.36 -16.97 -18.88
N PRO A 101 -11.80 -16.92 -20.16
CA PRO A 101 -13.09 -16.35 -20.51
C PRO A 101 -14.23 -17.17 -19.92
N LEU A 102 -15.22 -16.47 -19.34
CA LEU A 102 -16.41 -17.06 -18.76
C LEU A 102 -17.59 -16.87 -19.70
N GLY A 103 -18.21 -17.98 -20.11
CA GLY A 103 -19.42 -17.99 -20.92
C GLY A 103 -19.21 -17.65 -22.40
N ARG A 104 -20.31 -17.76 -23.16
CA ARG A 104 -20.32 -17.54 -24.63
C ARG A 104 -20.12 -16.08 -25.03
N ASN A 105 -20.47 -15.13 -24.18
CA ASN A 105 -20.47 -13.70 -24.50
C ASN A 105 -19.15 -12.99 -24.27
N LYS A 106 -18.13 -13.68 -23.75
CA LYS A 106 -16.77 -13.15 -23.49
C LYS A 106 -16.73 -11.79 -22.74
N ARG A 107 -17.81 -11.38 -22.08
CA ARG A 107 -17.89 -10.13 -21.31
C ARG A 107 -17.27 -10.24 -19.94
N PHE A 108 -17.16 -11.46 -19.45
CA PHE A 108 -16.55 -11.76 -18.15
C PHE A 108 -15.41 -12.75 -18.34
N ALA A 109 -14.31 -12.51 -17.67
CA ALA A 109 -13.21 -13.46 -17.60
C ALA A 109 -12.66 -13.49 -16.18
N LEU A 110 -12.21 -14.66 -15.75
CA LEU A 110 -11.29 -14.77 -14.63
C LEU A 110 -9.90 -14.45 -15.14
N PHE A 111 -9.12 -13.81 -14.34
CA PHE A 111 -7.69 -13.68 -14.60
C PHE A 111 -6.86 -14.10 -13.40
N ASN A 112 -5.70 -14.62 -13.68
CA ASN A 112 -4.67 -14.89 -12.70
C ASN A 112 -3.45 -14.05 -13.06
N GLU A 113 -3.03 -13.20 -12.14
CA GLU A 113 -1.85 -12.35 -12.32
C GLU A 113 -0.72 -12.86 -11.44
N MET A 114 0.37 -13.27 -12.05
CA MET A 114 1.64 -13.47 -11.36
C MET A 114 2.43 -12.17 -11.39
N GLN A 115 2.92 -11.76 -10.26
CA GLN A 115 3.65 -10.51 -10.08
C GLN A 115 4.98 -10.78 -9.41
N LEU A 116 6.06 -10.33 -10.04
CA LEU A 116 7.38 -10.23 -9.44
C LEU A 116 7.69 -8.75 -9.27
N SER A 117 7.83 -8.29 -8.03
CA SER A 117 8.06 -6.87 -7.74
C SER A 117 9.32 -6.66 -6.91
N GLY A 118 9.98 -5.54 -7.19
CA GLY A 118 11.09 -5.03 -6.41
C GLY A 118 10.90 -3.53 -6.17
N GLY A 119 11.15 -3.09 -4.95
CA GLY A 119 10.94 -1.69 -4.61
C GLY A 119 11.74 -1.22 -3.41
N GLY A 120 11.75 0.09 -3.23
CA GLY A 120 12.35 0.77 -2.11
C GLY A 120 11.31 1.49 -1.27
N THR A 121 11.54 1.52 0.03
CA THR A 121 10.75 2.27 0.99
C THR A 121 11.66 3.24 1.72
N GLN A 122 11.22 4.49 1.82
CA GLN A 122 11.86 5.52 2.63
C GLN A 122 10.87 5.99 3.68
N ALA A 123 11.24 5.89 4.92
CA ALA A 123 10.47 6.43 6.04
C ALA A 123 11.28 7.52 6.73
N ARG A 124 10.60 8.61 7.05
CA ARG A 124 11.13 9.74 7.82
C ARG A 124 10.28 9.90 9.06
N PHE A 125 10.93 9.88 10.19
CA PHE A 125 10.30 10.18 11.47
C PHE A 125 10.88 11.50 11.97
N ALA A 126 10.04 12.48 12.21
CA ALA A 126 10.44 13.73 12.83
C ALA A 126 9.65 13.96 14.10
N LYS A 127 10.34 14.36 15.17
CA LYS A 127 9.75 14.80 16.42
C LYS A 127 10.13 16.26 16.65
N ASP A 128 9.16 17.06 17.07
CA ASP A 128 9.24 18.52 17.10
C ASP A 128 10.04 19.08 18.31
N SER A 129 11.09 18.42 18.79
CA SER A 129 12.04 19.11 19.69
C SER A 129 13.07 18.16 20.31
N PRO A 130 14.35 18.34 20.11
CA PRO A 130 15.07 18.87 18.94
C PRO A 130 15.02 17.89 17.78
N VAL A 131 14.99 18.40 16.57
CA VAL A 131 14.83 17.63 15.32
C VAL A 131 15.87 16.50 15.23
N LYS A 132 15.52 15.32 15.68
CA LYS A 132 16.24 14.08 15.41
C LYS A 132 15.43 13.30 14.39
N GLY A 133 15.74 13.49 13.11
CA GLY A 133 15.16 12.70 12.04
C GLY A 133 15.82 11.33 11.97
N THR A 134 15.07 10.27 12.18
CA THR A 134 15.53 8.91 11.88
C THR A 134 15.17 8.60 10.43
N TYR A 135 16.17 8.29 9.65
CA TYR A 135 16.02 7.82 8.27
C TYR A 135 15.99 6.29 8.26
N GLN A 136 14.96 5.76 7.65
CA GLN A 136 14.86 4.33 7.42
C GLN A 136 14.74 4.08 5.92
N THR A 137 15.65 3.28 5.39
CA THR A 137 15.65 2.85 3.98
C THR A 137 15.55 1.34 3.93
N GLY A 138 14.60 0.84 3.15
CA GLY A 138 14.38 -0.59 2.99
C GLY A 138 14.24 -0.99 1.53
N TYR A 139 14.61 -2.22 1.24
CA TYR A 139 14.37 -2.87 -0.05
C TYR A 139 13.40 -4.03 0.16
N THR A 140 12.46 -4.17 -0.75
CA THR A 140 11.48 -5.26 -0.71
C THR A 140 11.45 -5.97 -2.05
N PHE A 141 11.55 -7.29 -2.00
CA PHE A 141 11.31 -8.18 -3.12
C PHE A 141 10.09 -9.02 -2.82
N SER A 142 9.17 -9.12 -3.77
CA SER A 142 8.00 -9.98 -3.59
C SER A 142 7.60 -10.70 -4.87
N LEU A 143 7.21 -11.95 -4.69
CA LEU A 143 6.56 -12.78 -5.71
C LEU A 143 5.15 -13.06 -5.23
N GLY A 144 4.15 -12.72 -6.04
CA GLY A 144 2.75 -12.87 -5.67
C GLY A 144 1.89 -13.39 -6.82
N ILE A 145 0.77 -13.99 -6.43
CA ILE A 145 -0.30 -14.43 -7.34
C ILE A 145 -1.57 -13.73 -6.89
N SER A 146 -2.24 -13.06 -7.84
CA SER A 146 -3.46 -12.31 -7.60
C SER A 146 -4.54 -12.78 -8.57
N PRO A 147 -5.46 -13.63 -8.12
CA PRO A 147 -6.64 -13.97 -8.90
C PRO A 147 -7.66 -12.83 -8.89
N GLY A 148 -8.41 -12.69 -9.96
CA GLY A 148 -9.42 -11.67 -10.06
C GLY A 148 -10.45 -11.96 -11.17
N ILE A 149 -11.41 -11.05 -11.24
CA ILE A 149 -12.47 -11.07 -12.25
C ILE A 149 -12.38 -9.79 -13.06
N ILE A 150 -12.45 -9.90 -14.35
CA ILE A 150 -12.54 -8.78 -15.28
C ILE A 150 -13.89 -8.77 -15.97
N ALA A 151 -14.53 -7.61 -16.04
CA ALA A 151 -15.76 -7.37 -16.77
C ALA A 151 -15.53 -6.34 -17.86
N PHE A 152 -15.76 -6.70 -19.10
CA PHE A 152 -15.65 -5.81 -20.24
C PHE A 152 -16.92 -4.98 -20.38
N ALA A 153 -16.83 -3.69 -20.10
CA ALA A 153 -17.93 -2.75 -20.32
C ALA A 153 -18.14 -2.48 -21.82
N THR A 154 -17.03 -2.36 -22.55
CA THR A 154 -17.00 -2.23 -24.02
C THR A 154 -15.85 -3.07 -24.55
N ASN A 155 -15.67 -3.08 -25.88
CA ASN A 155 -14.54 -3.80 -26.52
C ASN A 155 -13.17 -3.25 -26.08
N ASN A 156 -13.12 -2.01 -25.57
CA ASN A 156 -11.90 -1.32 -25.25
C ASN A 156 -11.78 -0.93 -23.76
N MET A 157 -12.83 -1.15 -22.97
CA MET A 157 -12.86 -0.78 -21.55
C MET A 157 -13.31 -1.95 -20.69
N ALA A 158 -12.58 -2.16 -19.61
CA ALA A 158 -12.89 -3.19 -18.64
C ALA A 158 -12.71 -2.69 -17.21
N VAL A 159 -13.47 -3.27 -16.31
CA VAL A 159 -13.36 -3.10 -14.87
C VAL A 159 -12.84 -4.39 -14.27
N GLU A 160 -11.84 -4.28 -13.40
CA GLU A 160 -11.17 -5.41 -12.75
C GLU A 160 -11.41 -5.38 -11.25
N VAL A 161 -11.66 -6.55 -10.68
CA VAL A 161 -11.74 -6.75 -9.23
C VAL A 161 -10.79 -7.86 -8.84
N ASN A 162 -9.82 -7.55 -7.99
CA ASN A 162 -8.86 -8.51 -7.46
C ASN A 162 -9.37 -9.08 -6.14
N VAL A 163 -9.22 -10.39 -5.96
CA VAL A 163 -9.71 -11.11 -4.77
C VAL A 163 -8.64 -11.25 -3.67
N GLY A 164 -7.50 -10.65 -3.86
CA GLY A 164 -6.40 -10.69 -2.90
C GLY A 164 -5.08 -11.08 -3.56
N VAL A 165 -4.01 -10.94 -2.80
CA VAL A 165 -2.66 -11.29 -3.23
C VAL A 165 -2.13 -12.35 -2.27
N MET A 166 -1.79 -13.52 -2.80
CA MET A 166 -1.03 -14.54 -2.09
C MET A 166 0.40 -14.52 -2.61
N GLY A 167 1.37 -14.44 -1.71
CA GLY A 167 2.76 -14.39 -2.16
C GLY A 167 3.77 -14.46 -1.04
N ILE A 168 5.03 -14.50 -1.45
CA ILE A 168 6.19 -14.49 -0.58
C ILE A 168 6.90 -13.15 -0.76
N SER A 169 7.20 -12.47 0.34
CA SER A 169 7.96 -11.22 0.31
C SER A 169 9.21 -11.33 1.18
N TYR A 170 10.30 -10.79 0.67
CA TYR A 170 11.53 -10.58 1.41
C TYR A 170 11.78 -9.09 1.54
N SER A 171 11.96 -8.63 2.76
CA SER A 171 12.25 -7.22 3.05
C SER A 171 13.51 -7.09 3.89
N HIS A 172 14.36 -6.16 3.52
CA HIS A 172 15.55 -5.77 4.29
C HIS A 172 15.48 -4.28 4.59
N THR A 173 15.60 -3.94 5.86
CA THR A 173 15.51 -2.56 6.34
C THR A 173 16.77 -2.16 7.07
N LYS A 174 17.34 -1.01 6.71
CA LYS A 174 18.45 -0.38 7.43
C LYS A 174 17.93 0.88 8.13
N GLN A 175 18.23 1.00 9.40
CA GLN A 175 18.07 2.22 10.19
C GLN A 175 19.42 2.93 10.31
N VAL A 176 19.41 4.21 10.01
CA VAL A 176 20.56 5.10 10.21
C VAL A 176 20.17 6.24 11.14
#